data_c98c91f980673c5ac003284db6f3b23e
#
_entry.id   c98c91f980673c5ac003284db6f3b23e
#
_cell.length_a   1.000
_cell.length_b   1.000
_cell.length_c   1.000
_cell.angle_alpha   90.00
_cell.angle_beta   90.00
_cell.angle_gamma   90.00
#
_symmetry.space_group_name_H-M   'P 1'
#
loop_
_entity.id
_entity.type
_entity.pdbx_description
1 polymer ?
#
loop_
_entity_poly.entity_id
_entity_poly.type
_entity_poly.pdbx_seq_one_letter_code
_entity_poly.pdbx_strand_id
1 'polypeptide(L)'
;MFDFSIVTNWIHELLLSIMPEGVAVFIECVAIGVCIVALYAILAIILIYMERKVCGFFQCRLGPNRVGKWGSIQVICDVLKMMTKEIFMPKGADHFLYNLAPFMVIIASFLTFACIPFNKGAELSLIHISEPTR
;
A
#
# COMPACT_ATOMS: atom_id res chain seq x y z
N MET A 1 -11.27 2.85 22.65
CA MET A 1 -11.50 2.26 21.32
C MET A 1 -11.93 3.42 20.43
N PHE A 2 -11.11 3.84 19.50
CA PHE A 2 -11.46 4.99 18.64
C PHE A 2 -12.57 4.55 17.68
N ASP A 3 -13.74 5.12 17.81
CA ASP A 3 -14.87 4.88 16.91
C ASP A 3 -14.65 5.66 15.61
N PHE A 4 -14.04 4.99 14.64
CA PHE A 4 -13.90 5.54 13.29
C PHE A 4 -15.25 5.77 12.60
N SER A 5 -16.33 5.15 13.09
CA SER A 5 -17.68 5.30 12.56
C SER A 5 -18.19 6.75 12.61
N ILE A 6 -17.79 7.53 13.61
CA ILE A 6 -18.22 8.93 13.75
C ILE A 6 -17.62 9.78 12.61
N VAL A 7 -16.35 9.57 12.31
CA VAL A 7 -15.65 10.33 11.25
C VAL A 7 -16.18 9.94 9.87
N THR A 8 -16.37 8.65 9.63
CA THR A 8 -16.91 8.17 8.34
C THR A 8 -18.34 8.63 8.11
N ASN A 9 -19.22 8.59 9.11
CA ASN A 9 -20.60 9.07 9.00
C ASN A 9 -20.64 10.58 8.78
N TRP A 10 -19.81 11.36 9.46
CA TRP A 10 -19.76 12.81 9.25
C TRP A 10 -19.32 13.17 7.82
N ILE A 11 -18.30 12.46 7.28
CA ILE A 11 -17.85 12.64 5.89
C ILE A 11 -18.94 12.23 4.91
N HIS A 12 -19.66 11.13 5.18
CA HIS A 12 -20.75 10.64 4.36
C HIS A 12 -21.91 11.64 4.27
N GLU A 13 -22.37 12.18 5.40
CA GLU A 13 -23.41 13.21 5.44
C GLU A 13 -22.99 14.49 4.70
N LEU A 14 -21.72 14.89 4.83
CA LEU A 14 -21.21 16.07 4.15
C LEU A 14 -21.14 15.88 2.63
N LEU A 15 -20.76 14.69 2.16
CA LEU A 15 -20.76 14.35 0.74
C LEU A 15 -22.18 14.24 0.15
N LEU A 16 -23.13 13.66 0.88
CA LEU A 16 -24.51 13.56 0.47
C LEU A 16 -25.19 14.94 0.33
N SER A 17 -24.74 15.95 1.05
CA SER A 17 -25.27 17.32 0.93
C SER A 17 -24.91 17.99 -0.40
N ILE A 18 -23.85 17.51 -1.08
CA ILE A 18 -23.28 18.17 -2.27
C ILE A 18 -23.50 17.33 -3.54
N MET A 19 -23.57 15.99 -3.42
CA MET A 19 -23.56 15.06 -4.55
C MET A 19 -24.58 13.94 -4.39
N PRO A 20 -25.03 13.30 -5.52
CA PRO A 20 -25.89 12.13 -5.49
C PRO A 20 -25.20 10.94 -4.80
N GLU A 21 -25.96 10.12 -4.10
CA GLU A 21 -25.51 9.02 -3.24
C GLU A 21 -24.47 8.10 -3.90
N GLY A 22 -24.65 7.73 -5.16
CA GLY A 22 -23.71 6.84 -5.87
C GLY A 22 -22.33 7.45 -6.06
N VAL A 23 -22.23 8.77 -6.27
CA VAL A 23 -20.96 9.49 -6.43
C VAL A 23 -20.27 9.64 -5.07
N ALA A 24 -21.02 9.91 -4.01
CA ALA A 24 -20.52 10.03 -2.66
C ALA A 24 -19.84 8.73 -2.20
N VAL A 25 -20.51 7.60 -2.37
CA VAL A 25 -19.96 6.27 -2.04
C VAL A 25 -18.70 5.96 -2.86
N PHE A 26 -18.68 6.30 -4.15
CA PHE A 26 -17.48 6.09 -4.99
C PHE A 26 -16.28 6.89 -4.48
N ILE A 27 -16.48 8.16 -4.12
CA ILE A 27 -15.42 9.02 -3.58
C ILE A 27 -14.91 8.48 -2.24
N GLU A 28 -15.80 8.01 -1.37
CA GLU A 28 -15.41 7.40 -0.08
C GLU A 28 -14.56 6.14 -0.30
N CYS A 29 -14.96 5.26 -1.20
CA CYS A 29 -14.18 4.06 -1.53
C CYS A 29 -12.78 4.42 -2.06
N VAL A 30 -12.70 5.42 -2.93
CA VAL A 30 -11.40 5.91 -3.45
C VAL A 30 -10.56 6.53 -2.34
N ALA A 31 -11.15 7.35 -1.46
CA ALA A 31 -10.44 7.96 -0.34
C ALA A 31 -9.90 6.93 0.64
N ILE A 32 -10.69 5.91 0.98
CA ILE A 32 -10.24 4.78 1.82
C ILE A 32 -9.09 4.04 1.14
N GLY A 33 -9.20 3.75 -0.16
CA GLY A 33 -8.15 3.12 -0.94
C GLY A 33 -6.84 3.91 -0.90
N VAL A 34 -6.89 5.22 -1.10
CA VAL A 34 -5.73 6.11 -1.01
C VAL A 34 -5.12 6.10 0.39
N CYS A 35 -5.92 6.13 1.44
CA CYS A 35 -5.44 6.05 2.83
C CYS A 35 -4.71 4.73 3.10
N ILE A 36 -5.24 3.61 2.62
CA ILE A 36 -4.61 2.29 2.77
C ILE A 36 -3.27 2.26 2.05
N VAL A 37 -3.20 2.76 0.81
CA VAL A 37 -1.96 2.82 0.03
C VAL A 37 -0.92 3.72 0.71
N ALA A 38 -1.33 4.88 1.24
CA ALA A 38 -0.44 5.78 1.96
C ALA A 38 0.13 5.14 3.23
N LEU A 39 -0.69 4.45 4.00
CA LEU A 39 -0.27 3.72 5.19
C LEU A 39 0.72 2.61 4.82
N TYR A 40 0.44 1.87 3.76
CA TYR A 40 1.34 0.84 3.24
C TYR A 40 2.68 1.41 2.79
N ALA A 41 2.69 2.54 2.11
CA ALA A 41 3.92 3.21 1.69
C ALA A 41 4.78 3.64 2.88
N ILE A 42 4.16 4.17 3.94
CA ILE A 42 4.87 4.54 5.18
C ILE A 42 5.48 3.29 5.84
N LEU A 43 4.71 2.22 5.97
CA LEU A 43 5.19 0.96 6.53
C LEU A 43 6.34 0.39 5.70
N ALA A 44 6.25 0.43 4.38
CA ALA A 44 7.31 -0.03 3.49
C ALA A 44 8.62 0.74 3.70
N ILE A 45 8.57 2.07 3.84
CA ILE A 45 9.74 2.91 4.13
C ILE A 45 10.39 2.48 5.45
N ILE A 46 9.59 2.27 6.50
CA ILE A 46 10.10 1.86 7.81
C ILE A 46 10.73 0.46 7.73
N LEU A 47 10.08 -0.48 7.08
CA LEU A 47 10.57 -1.86 6.95
C LEU A 47 11.87 -1.94 6.15
N ILE A 48 11.99 -1.23 5.03
CA ILE A 48 13.22 -1.15 4.23
C ILE A 48 14.37 -0.54 5.05
N TYR A 49 14.07 0.51 5.83
CA TYR A 49 15.08 1.09 6.72
C TYR A 49 15.56 0.09 7.77
N MET A 50 14.62 -0.60 8.43
CA MET A 50 14.92 -1.62 9.43
C MET A 50 15.74 -2.77 8.84
N GLU A 51 15.35 -3.29 7.68
CA GLU A 51 16.07 -4.35 6.97
C GLU A 51 17.55 -3.96 6.75
N ARG A 52 17.79 -2.77 6.18
CA ARG A 52 19.16 -2.29 5.92
C ARG A 52 20.00 -2.10 7.19
N LYS A 53 19.37 -1.65 8.29
CA LYS A 53 20.05 -1.52 9.58
C LYS A 53 20.41 -2.87 10.17
N VAL A 54 19.45 -3.79 10.21
CA VAL A 54 19.65 -5.14 10.77
C VAL A 54 20.71 -5.91 9.96
N CYS A 55 20.61 -5.89 8.63
CA CYS A 55 21.63 -6.50 7.76
C CYS A 55 23.04 -5.88 7.99
N GLY A 56 23.10 -4.57 8.21
CA GLY A 56 24.35 -3.89 8.56
C GLY A 56 24.96 -4.44 9.85
N PHE A 57 24.16 -4.60 10.89
CA PHE A 57 24.63 -5.15 12.17
C PHE A 57 25.12 -6.59 12.05
N PHE A 58 24.40 -7.45 11.32
CA PHE A 58 24.87 -8.83 11.08
C PHE A 58 26.18 -8.88 10.30
N GLN A 59 26.45 -7.90 9.46
CA GLN A 59 27.70 -7.80 8.69
C GLN A 59 28.78 -6.99 9.42
N CYS A 60 28.62 -6.69 10.71
CA CYS A 60 29.56 -5.88 11.52
C CYS A 60 29.88 -4.51 10.89
N ARG A 61 28.93 -3.90 10.18
CA ARG A 61 29.06 -2.56 9.56
C ARG A 61 27.92 -1.64 10.01
N LEU A 62 28.22 -0.34 10.02
CA LEU A 62 27.18 0.67 10.21
C LEU A 62 26.30 0.70 8.96
N GLY A 63 25.02 0.37 9.09
CA GLY A 63 24.04 0.55 8.03
C GLY A 63 23.94 2.02 7.57
N PRO A 64 22.88 2.42 6.84
CA PRO A 64 22.68 3.80 6.39
C PRO A 64 22.83 4.77 7.56
N ASN A 65 23.71 5.77 7.44
CA ASN A 65 23.99 6.72 8.54
C ASN A 65 24.26 8.16 8.09
N ARG A 66 24.37 8.42 6.78
CA ARG A 66 24.83 9.73 6.28
C ARG A 66 23.73 10.73 5.98
N VAL A 67 22.53 10.27 5.57
CA VAL A 67 21.44 11.15 5.14
C VAL A 67 20.36 11.18 6.22
N GLY A 68 20.20 12.34 6.86
CA GLY A 68 19.32 12.52 8.00
C GLY A 68 19.84 11.91 9.29
N LYS A 69 19.10 12.11 10.37
CA LYS A 69 19.49 11.59 11.68
C LYS A 69 19.47 10.05 11.63
N TRP A 70 20.64 9.42 11.80
CA TRP A 70 20.81 7.96 11.77
C TRP A 70 20.53 7.30 10.40
N GLY A 71 20.48 8.07 9.31
CA GLY A 71 20.22 7.57 7.97
C GLY A 71 18.75 7.33 7.64
N SER A 72 17.81 7.91 8.40
CA SER A 72 16.37 7.71 8.23
C SER A 72 15.84 8.21 6.88
N ILE A 73 16.42 9.27 6.33
CA ILE A 73 15.99 9.88 5.05
C ILE A 73 16.59 9.15 3.84
N GLN A 74 17.55 8.25 4.04
CA GLN A 74 18.22 7.54 2.95
C GLN A 74 17.23 6.79 2.05
N VAL A 75 16.21 6.15 2.63
CA VAL A 75 15.20 5.39 1.87
C VAL A 75 14.40 6.31 0.94
N ILE A 76 14.05 7.50 1.39
CA ILE A 76 13.33 8.50 0.57
C ILE A 76 14.21 8.95 -0.60
N CYS A 77 15.49 9.23 -0.35
CA CYS A 77 16.43 9.57 -1.41
C CYS A 77 16.59 8.44 -2.43
N ASP A 78 16.58 7.19 -1.98
CA ASP A 78 16.65 6.02 -2.87
C ASP A 78 15.38 5.90 -3.75
N VAL A 79 14.21 6.14 -3.20
CA VAL A 79 12.94 6.17 -3.97
C VAL A 79 12.99 7.28 -5.03
N LEU A 80 13.37 8.51 -4.66
CA LEU A 80 13.50 9.62 -5.60
C LEU A 80 14.51 9.30 -6.71
N LYS A 81 15.65 8.69 -6.34
CA LYS A 81 16.66 8.26 -7.31
C LYS A 81 16.13 7.20 -8.28
N MET A 82 15.32 6.27 -7.80
CA MET A 82 14.69 5.26 -8.67
C MET A 82 13.68 5.89 -9.63
N MET A 83 12.91 6.89 -9.19
CA MET A 83 11.95 7.60 -10.04
C MET A 83 12.60 8.44 -11.14
N THR A 84 13.84 8.90 -10.92
CA THR A 84 14.59 9.70 -11.90
C THR A 84 15.40 8.86 -12.89
N LYS A 85 15.46 7.53 -12.71
CA LYS A 85 16.16 6.64 -13.63
C LYS A 85 15.35 6.40 -14.89
N GLU A 86 16.06 6.28 -16.00
CA GLU A 86 15.47 5.90 -17.27
C GLU A 86 14.99 4.45 -17.24
N ILE A 87 13.84 4.21 -17.88
CA ILE A 87 13.30 2.86 -18.07
C ILE A 87 14.08 2.20 -19.22
N PHE A 88 15.00 1.32 -18.88
CA PHE A 88 15.77 0.57 -19.85
C PHE A 88 15.09 -0.78 -20.14
N MET A 89 14.79 -1.01 -21.40
CA MET A 89 14.21 -2.27 -21.88
C MET A 89 15.25 -3.03 -22.74
N PRO A 90 15.55 -4.30 -22.42
CA PRO A 90 16.44 -5.13 -23.21
C PRO A 90 15.86 -5.36 -24.62
N LYS A 91 16.71 -5.31 -25.66
CA LYS A 91 16.29 -5.46 -27.06
C LYS A 91 15.62 -6.81 -27.39
N GLY A 92 15.84 -7.85 -26.59
CA GLY A 92 15.25 -9.17 -26.76
C GLY A 92 14.03 -9.44 -25.91
N ALA A 93 13.54 -8.46 -25.15
CA ALA A 93 12.37 -8.62 -24.29
C ALA A 93 11.08 -8.26 -25.04
N ASP A 94 10.01 -9.00 -24.77
CA ASP A 94 8.68 -8.64 -25.24
C ASP A 94 8.19 -7.40 -24.49
N HIS A 95 7.88 -6.32 -25.22
CA HIS A 95 7.45 -5.03 -24.67
C HIS A 95 6.20 -5.13 -23.82
N PHE A 96 5.24 -5.95 -24.24
CA PHE A 96 3.98 -6.10 -23.52
C PHE A 96 4.18 -6.82 -22.19
N LEU A 97 4.87 -7.96 -22.21
CA LEU A 97 5.12 -8.76 -21.00
C LEU A 97 6.04 -8.03 -20.00
N TYR A 98 7.05 -7.32 -20.51
CA TYR A 98 7.96 -6.55 -19.68
C TYR A 98 7.24 -5.46 -18.88
N ASN A 99 6.33 -4.73 -19.53
CA ASN A 99 5.54 -3.71 -18.86
C ASN A 99 4.43 -4.29 -17.95
N LEU A 100 3.85 -5.43 -18.33
CA LEU A 100 2.77 -6.08 -17.60
C LEU A 100 3.25 -6.69 -16.27
N ALA A 101 4.48 -7.23 -16.25
CA ALA A 101 4.99 -7.96 -15.07
C ALA A 101 4.94 -7.16 -13.75
N PRO A 102 5.42 -5.92 -13.65
CA PRO A 102 5.33 -5.14 -12.41
C PRO A 102 3.88 -4.85 -11.99
N PHE A 103 2.96 -4.64 -12.95
CA PHE A 103 1.54 -4.45 -12.64
C PHE A 103 0.93 -5.72 -12.04
N MET A 104 1.26 -6.89 -12.56
CA MET A 104 0.76 -8.16 -12.02
C MET A 104 1.23 -8.39 -10.58
N VAL A 105 2.48 -8.06 -10.27
CA VAL A 105 3.02 -8.15 -8.90
C VAL A 105 2.29 -7.20 -7.95
N ILE A 106 2.04 -5.96 -8.38
CA ILE A 106 1.31 -4.97 -7.58
C ILE A 106 -0.12 -5.44 -7.33
N ILE A 107 -0.83 -5.91 -8.38
CA ILE A 107 -2.20 -6.43 -8.26
C ILE A 107 -2.24 -7.60 -7.29
N ALA A 108 -1.33 -8.57 -7.41
CA ALA A 108 -1.27 -9.72 -6.51
C ALA A 108 -1.03 -9.28 -5.04
N SER A 109 -0.16 -8.29 -4.84
CA SER A 109 0.08 -7.72 -3.51
C SER A 109 -1.16 -7.04 -2.92
N PHE A 110 -1.92 -6.30 -3.72
CA PHE A 110 -3.18 -5.69 -3.27
C PHE A 110 -4.28 -6.71 -3.00
N LEU A 111 -4.35 -7.79 -3.77
CA LEU A 111 -5.32 -8.86 -3.53
C LEU A 111 -5.11 -9.56 -2.17
N THR A 112 -3.87 -9.65 -1.68
CA THR A 112 -3.60 -10.16 -0.32
C THR A 112 -4.24 -9.31 0.76
N PHE A 113 -4.35 -7.98 0.56
CA PHE A 113 -5.06 -7.11 1.50
C PHE A 113 -6.58 -7.33 1.51
N ALA A 114 -7.17 -7.73 0.39
CA ALA A 114 -8.59 -8.05 0.31
C ALA A 114 -8.97 -9.25 1.21
N CYS A 115 -7.99 -10.13 1.53
CA CYS A 115 -8.19 -11.25 2.43
C CYS A 115 -8.11 -10.88 3.91
N ILE A 116 -7.71 -9.64 4.26
CA ILE A 116 -7.63 -9.19 5.66
C ILE A 116 -8.99 -8.63 6.06
N PRO A 117 -9.65 -9.22 7.09
CA PRO A 117 -10.93 -8.72 7.54
C PRO A 117 -10.76 -7.39 8.30
N PHE A 118 -11.07 -6.27 7.67
CA PHE A 118 -11.04 -4.95 8.31
C PHE A 118 -12.31 -4.66 9.13
N ASN A 119 -13.38 -5.41 8.91
CA ASN A 119 -14.65 -5.24 9.60
C ASN A 119 -15.29 -6.59 9.92
N LYS A 120 -16.00 -6.69 11.04
CA LYS A 120 -16.73 -7.90 11.49
C LYS A 120 -17.75 -8.40 10.46
N GLY A 121 -18.27 -7.53 9.57
CA GLY A 121 -19.14 -7.90 8.47
C GLY A 121 -18.44 -8.60 7.29
N ALA A 122 -17.14 -8.36 7.10
CA ALA A 122 -16.37 -8.99 6.03
C ALA A 122 -16.00 -10.45 6.33
N GLU A 123 -15.91 -10.84 7.61
CA GLU A 123 -15.67 -12.22 8.02
C GLU A 123 -16.77 -13.16 7.53
N LEU A 124 -18.04 -12.74 7.59
CA LEU A 124 -19.19 -13.51 7.13
C LEU A 124 -19.14 -13.79 5.61
N SER A 125 -18.64 -12.84 4.81
CA SER A 125 -18.51 -13.00 3.37
C SER A 125 -17.40 -14.01 3.00
N LEU A 126 -16.27 -13.98 3.71
CA LEU A 126 -15.15 -14.90 3.49
C LEU A 126 -15.46 -16.33 3.96
N ILE A 127 -16.17 -16.48 5.08
CA ILE A 127 -16.60 -17.78 5.59
C ILE A 127 -17.58 -18.45 4.61
N HIS A 128 -18.48 -17.67 4.00
CA HIS A 128 -19.42 -18.21 3.00
C HIS A 128 -18.75 -18.67 1.70
N ILE A 129 -17.59 -18.10 1.35
CA ILE A 129 -16.82 -18.52 0.17
C ILE A 129 -15.99 -19.77 0.47
N SER A 130 -15.57 -19.95 1.73
CA SER A 130 -14.70 -21.06 2.15
C SER A 130 -15.43 -22.28 2.69
N GLU A 131 -16.74 -22.22 2.97
CA GLU A 131 -17.52 -23.41 3.33
C GLU A 131 -17.78 -24.27 2.08
N PRO A 132 -17.16 -25.45 2.00
CA PRO A 132 -17.58 -26.42 0.99
C PRO A 132 -19.02 -26.81 1.29
N THR A 133 -19.91 -26.55 0.34
CA THR A 133 -21.29 -27.04 0.34
C THR A 133 -21.31 -28.54 0.73
N ARG A 134 -21.77 -28.80 1.92
CA ARG A 134 -22.09 -30.15 2.41
C ARG A 134 -23.52 -30.49 2.01
#